data_28a29ba83aa60682613b87f15a786a69
#
_entry.id   28a29ba83aa60682613b87f15a786a69
#
_cell.length_a   1.000
_cell.length_b   1.000
_cell.length_c   1.000
_cell.angle_alpha   90.00
_cell.angle_beta   90.00
_cell.angle_gamma   90.00
#
_symmetry.space_group_name_H-M   'P 1'
#
loop_
_entity.id
_entity.type
_entity.pdbx_description
1 polymer ?
#
loop_
_entity_poly.entity_id
_entity_poly.type
_entity_poly.pdbx_seq_one_letter_code
_entity_poly.pdbx_strand_id
1 'polypeptide(L)'
;TCFMGDKAPTRVFASAARSAHQRSAPPLLAKVTIEYDDGLASLAFNADTRYGAHDQTVVVGRHGTAMSSGPDLNTQAVTITTDAGRATPTLEGDWFTNGFLGTMSELLCAIEEQRQPYNSARHNLRSAALCFAAIESADSGDPVVPGTVRRITP
;
A
#
# COMPACT_ATOMS: atom_id res chain seq x y z
N THR A 1 -3.81 2.61 -3.92
CA THR A 1 -4.92 3.36 -4.58
C THR A 1 -5.41 4.52 -3.72
N CYS A 2 -5.48 4.39 -2.40
CA CYS A 2 -6.02 5.42 -1.50
C CYS A 2 -5.42 6.82 -1.74
N PHE A 3 -4.09 6.94 -1.80
CA PHE A 3 -3.41 8.24 -1.99
C PHE A 3 -3.49 8.79 -3.41
N MET A 4 -3.82 7.98 -4.40
CA MET A 4 -3.93 8.40 -5.79
C MET A 4 -5.36 8.76 -6.21
N GLY A 5 -6.32 8.64 -5.29
CA GLY A 5 -7.73 8.94 -5.57
C GLY A 5 -8.27 8.11 -6.73
N ASP A 6 -8.92 8.77 -7.68
CA ASP A 6 -9.53 8.12 -8.86
C ASP A 6 -8.55 7.89 -10.02
N LYS A 7 -7.27 8.27 -9.88
CA LYS A 7 -6.28 8.05 -10.91
C LYS A 7 -6.08 6.55 -11.18
N ALA A 8 -6.13 6.20 -12.44
CA ALA A 8 -5.89 4.82 -12.87
C ALA A 8 -4.38 4.59 -13.03
N PRO A 9 -3.83 3.50 -12.49
CA PRO A 9 -2.45 3.13 -12.77
C PRO A 9 -2.32 2.67 -14.23
N THR A 10 -1.25 3.09 -14.90
CA THR A 10 -1.00 2.77 -16.31
C THR A 10 -0.15 1.52 -16.47
N ARG A 11 0.80 1.32 -15.54
CA ARG A 11 1.76 0.23 -15.64
C ARG A 11 2.30 -0.15 -14.25
N VAL A 12 2.60 -1.43 -14.06
CA VAL A 12 3.30 -1.97 -12.88
C VAL A 12 4.53 -2.72 -13.34
N PHE A 13 5.65 -2.46 -12.70
CA PHE A 13 6.87 -3.25 -12.80
C PHE A 13 7.27 -3.74 -11.42
N ALA A 14 7.60 -5.03 -11.32
CA ALA A 14 7.99 -5.62 -10.04
C ALA A 14 9.16 -6.60 -10.20
N SER A 15 9.89 -6.74 -9.11
CA SER A 15 10.88 -7.80 -8.93
C SER A 15 10.67 -8.44 -7.57
N ALA A 16 10.75 -9.75 -7.51
CA ALA A 16 10.65 -10.51 -6.28
C ALA A 16 11.81 -11.50 -6.17
N ALA A 17 12.27 -11.73 -4.96
CA ALA A 17 13.39 -12.65 -4.70
C ALA A 17 13.20 -13.41 -3.40
N ARG A 18 13.74 -14.59 -3.33
CA ARG A 18 13.84 -15.39 -2.10
C ARG A 18 15.15 -15.07 -1.40
N SER A 19 15.10 -14.85 -0.09
CA SER A 19 16.31 -14.79 0.71
C SER A 19 16.91 -16.20 0.88
N ALA A 20 18.22 -16.28 1.08
CA ALA A 20 18.93 -17.55 1.21
C ALA A 20 18.48 -18.41 2.41
N HIS A 21 17.85 -17.79 3.39
CA HIS A 21 17.48 -18.44 4.67
C HIS A 21 15.99 -18.53 4.90
N GLN A 22 15.15 -18.01 3.99
CA GLN A 22 13.69 -18.09 4.16
C GLN A 22 13.18 -19.55 4.04
N ARG A 23 12.21 -19.89 4.86
CA ARG A 23 11.56 -21.21 4.86
C ARG A 23 10.25 -21.22 4.07
N SER A 24 9.60 -20.07 3.90
CA SER A 24 8.34 -19.95 3.16
C SER A 24 8.55 -20.14 1.66
N ALA A 25 7.54 -20.66 0.97
CA ALA A 25 7.59 -20.85 -0.48
C ALA A 25 7.55 -19.50 -1.24
N PRO A 26 6.64 -18.55 -0.93
CA PRO A 26 6.59 -17.28 -1.65
C PRO A 26 7.81 -16.40 -1.33
N PRO A 27 8.26 -15.55 -2.27
CA PRO A 27 9.32 -14.58 -2.03
C PRO A 27 9.00 -13.65 -0.86
N LEU A 28 10.00 -13.35 -0.03
CA LEU A 28 9.88 -12.39 1.09
C LEU A 28 10.51 -11.04 0.77
N LEU A 29 11.20 -10.92 -0.36
CA LEU A 29 11.78 -9.69 -0.85
C LEU A 29 11.02 -9.27 -2.10
N ALA A 30 10.54 -8.02 -2.14
CA ALA A 30 9.87 -7.50 -3.32
C ALA A 30 10.11 -5.99 -3.47
N LYS A 31 10.21 -5.55 -4.71
CA LYS A 31 10.21 -4.14 -5.09
C LYS A 31 9.22 -3.95 -6.22
N VAL A 32 8.33 -2.95 -6.08
CA VAL A 32 7.26 -2.66 -7.04
C VAL A 32 7.31 -1.19 -7.40
N THR A 33 7.18 -0.88 -8.67
CA THR A 33 6.96 0.46 -9.21
C THR A 33 5.60 0.50 -9.91
N ILE A 34 4.78 1.49 -9.58
CA ILE A 34 3.46 1.71 -10.17
C ILE A 34 3.46 3.07 -10.84
N GLU A 35 3.19 3.11 -12.13
CA GLU A 35 3.15 4.33 -12.92
C GLU A 35 1.73 4.82 -13.11
N TYR A 36 1.57 6.13 -13.09
CA TYR A 36 0.37 6.88 -13.41
C TYR A 36 0.73 7.97 -14.41
N ASP A 37 -0.22 8.54 -15.11
CA ASP A 37 0.04 9.61 -16.12
C ASP A 37 0.82 10.80 -15.53
N ASP A 38 0.57 11.15 -14.27
CA ASP A 38 1.17 12.30 -13.59
C ASP A 38 1.71 11.94 -12.19
N GLY A 39 2.10 10.69 -11.98
CA GLY A 39 2.60 10.25 -10.68
C GLY A 39 3.31 8.92 -10.73
N LEU A 40 4.06 8.66 -9.69
CA LEU A 40 4.81 7.42 -9.51
C LEU A 40 4.68 6.95 -8.07
N ALA A 41 4.45 5.66 -7.87
CA ALA A 41 4.53 5.03 -6.57
C ALA A 41 5.59 3.91 -6.59
N SER A 42 6.35 3.80 -5.52
CA SER A 42 7.30 2.70 -5.33
C SER A 42 7.09 2.06 -3.96
N LEU A 43 7.20 0.73 -3.93
CA LEU A 43 7.09 -0.06 -2.71
C LEU A 43 8.31 -0.97 -2.63
N ALA A 44 8.85 -1.13 -1.42
CA ALA A 44 9.92 -2.07 -1.14
C ALA A 44 9.54 -2.88 0.10
N PHE A 45 9.58 -4.17 -0.02
CA PHE A 45 9.24 -5.10 1.05
C PHE A 45 10.42 -6.00 1.36
N ASN A 46 10.72 -6.14 2.64
CA ASN A 46 11.61 -7.15 3.16
C ASN A 46 10.97 -7.81 4.38
N ALA A 47 10.28 -8.91 4.15
CA ALA A 47 9.62 -9.67 5.21
C ALA A 47 10.56 -10.69 5.90
N ASP A 48 11.85 -10.72 5.53
CA ASP A 48 12.88 -11.57 6.16
C ASP A 48 13.81 -10.76 7.11
N THR A 49 13.45 -9.53 7.43
CA THR A 49 14.23 -8.69 8.36
C THR A 49 14.11 -9.22 9.77
N ARG A 50 15.25 -9.62 10.36
CA ARG A 50 15.32 -10.12 11.74
C ARG A 50 15.58 -9.02 12.76
N TYR A 51 16.31 -7.99 12.38
CA TYR A 51 16.73 -6.90 13.25
C TYR A 51 16.56 -5.57 12.54
N GLY A 52 16.19 -4.53 13.28
CA GLY A 52 16.03 -3.20 12.71
C GLY A 52 14.88 -3.10 11.71
N ALA A 53 13.77 -3.81 11.97
CA ALA A 53 12.57 -3.65 11.17
C ALA A 53 12.14 -2.18 11.15
N HIS A 54 11.68 -1.72 9.99
CA HIS A 54 11.27 -0.35 9.79
C HIS A 54 10.12 -0.30 8.79
N ASP A 55 9.04 0.37 9.18
CA ASP A 55 7.93 0.66 8.31
C ASP A 55 7.89 2.14 7.99
N GLN A 56 7.76 2.49 6.72
CA GLN A 56 7.71 3.88 6.28
C GLN A 56 6.79 4.04 5.08
N THR A 57 5.93 5.05 5.16
CA THR A 57 5.13 5.52 4.03
C THR A 57 5.38 7.02 3.82
N VAL A 58 5.73 7.42 2.61
CA VAL A 58 5.92 8.81 2.23
C VAL A 58 4.98 9.16 1.09
N VAL A 59 4.21 10.23 1.26
CA VAL A 59 3.33 10.77 0.23
C VAL A 59 3.76 12.20 -0.08
N VAL A 60 4.25 12.42 -1.29
CA VAL A 60 4.64 13.73 -1.79
C VAL A 60 3.54 14.28 -2.68
N GLY A 61 2.96 15.37 -2.28
CA GLY A 61 1.90 16.06 -3.02
C GLY A 61 2.29 17.49 -3.37
N ARG A 62 1.44 18.14 -4.15
CA ARG A 62 1.66 19.53 -4.61
C ARG A 62 1.81 20.54 -3.47
N HIS A 63 1.11 20.32 -2.36
CA HIS A 63 1.04 21.28 -1.25
C HIS A 63 1.79 20.83 0.01
N GLY A 64 2.49 19.72 -0.06
CA GLY A 64 3.27 19.23 1.07
C GLY A 64 3.60 17.74 0.98
N THR A 65 4.31 17.29 2.00
CA THR A 65 4.71 15.89 2.17
C THR A 65 4.17 15.36 3.49
N ALA A 66 3.55 14.20 3.45
CA ALA A 66 3.20 13.43 4.65
C ALA A 66 4.10 12.20 4.74
N MET A 67 4.64 11.93 5.90
CA MET A 67 5.46 10.77 6.18
C MET A 67 4.97 10.07 7.44
N SER A 68 4.69 8.78 7.35
CA SER A 68 4.52 7.90 8.49
C SER A 68 5.77 7.02 8.61
N SER A 69 6.27 6.82 9.82
CA SER A 69 7.49 6.07 10.06
C SER A 69 7.51 5.46 11.45
N GLY A 70 7.95 4.22 11.57
CA GLY A 70 8.08 3.51 12.84
C GLY A 70 8.75 2.15 12.71
N PRO A 71 9.02 1.47 13.83
CA PRO A 71 9.61 0.13 13.83
C PRO A 71 8.63 -0.94 13.34
N ASP A 72 7.33 -0.68 13.42
CA ASP A 72 6.24 -1.58 13.06
C ASP A 72 4.97 -0.78 12.71
N LEU A 73 3.90 -1.49 12.34
CA LEU A 73 2.61 -0.88 11.98
C LEU A 73 1.84 -0.29 13.17
N ASN A 74 2.14 -0.69 14.40
CA ASN A 74 1.45 -0.19 15.59
C ASN A 74 2.13 1.03 16.20
N THR A 75 3.44 1.15 16.00
CA THR A 75 4.25 2.23 16.58
C THR A 75 4.70 3.17 15.47
N GLN A 76 3.84 4.11 15.11
CA GLN A 76 4.08 5.05 14.02
C GLN A 76 4.11 6.49 14.51
N ALA A 77 4.94 7.31 13.86
CA ALA A 77 4.89 8.77 13.95
C ALA A 77 4.58 9.36 12.59
N VAL A 78 3.63 10.28 12.53
CA VAL A 78 3.29 11.00 11.30
C VAL A 78 3.86 12.39 11.35
N THR A 79 4.54 12.78 10.28
CA THR A 79 5.04 14.14 10.07
C THR A 79 4.41 14.70 8.80
N ILE A 80 3.89 15.92 8.90
CA ILE A 80 3.34 16.68 7.78
C ILE A 80 4.21 17.93 7.59
N THR A 81 4.68 18.15 6.38
CA THR A 81 5.48 19.32 6.01
C THR A 81 4.78 20.06 4.87
N THR A 82 4.54 21.34 5.05
CA THR A 82 3.95 22.25 4.06
C THR A 82 4.75 23.56 4.00
N ASP A 83 4.33 24.49 3.20
CA ASP A 83 4.88 25.87 3.18
C ASP A 83 4.69 26.61 4.52
N ALA A 84 3.66 26.27 5.30
CA ALA A 84 3.42 26.84 6.62
C ALA A 84 4.32 26.25 7.72
N GLY A 85 5.09 25.20 7.42
CA GLY A 85 6.02 24.56 8.36
C GLY A 85 5.83 23.07 8.50
N ARG A 86 6.32 22.53 9.62
CA ARG A 86 6.31 21.10 9.95
C ARG A 86 5.51 20.84 11.22
N ALA A 87 4.65 19.84 11.17
CA ALA A 87 3.88 19.35 12.30
C ALA A 87 4.03 17.84 12.48
N THR A 88 4.04 17.39 13.74
CA THR A 88 4.02 15.96 14.09
C THR A 88 2.87 15.77 15.08
N PRO A 89 1.64 15.50 14.59
CA PRO A 89 0.49 15.30 15.46
C PRO A 89 0.65 14.03 16.30
N THR A 90 0.09 14.05 17.51
CA THR A 90 -0.03 12.86 18.34
C THR A 90 -1.05 11.91 17.67
N LEU A 91 -0.67 10.66 17.49
CA LEU A 91 -1.58 9.62 17.02
C LEU A 91 -2.25 8.94 18.22
N GLU A 92 -3.55 8.69 18.11
CA GLU A 92 -4.32 7.93 19.08
C GLU A 92 -4.74 6.58 18.48
N GLY A 93 -4.64 5.51 19.28
CA GLY A 93 -4.99 4.17 18.85
C GLY A 93 -3.85 3.42 18.15
N ASP A 94 -4.16 2.22 17.69
CA ASP A 94 -3.24 1.34 17.00
C ASP A 94 -3.84 0.79 15.68
N TRP A 95 -2.97 0.24 14.85
CA TRP A 95 -3.38 -0.29 13.57
C TRP A 95 -4.29 -1.52 13.71
N PHE A 96 -3.95 -2.44 14.62
CA PHE A 96 -4.63 -3.73 14.67
C PHE A 96 -6.02 -3.60 15.29
N THR A 97 -6.14 -3.10 16.51
CA THR A 97 -7.42 -3.01 17.22
C THR A 97 -8.29 -1.88 16.68
N ASN A 98 -7.74 -0.66 16.63
CA ASN A 98 -8.51 0.52 16.20
C ASN A 98 -8.78 0.54 14.69
N GLY A 99 -7.87 -0.01 13.87
CA GLY A 99 -8.09 -0.17 12.44
C GLY A 99 -9.25 -1.11 12.12
N PHE A 100 -9.40 -2.22 12.83
CA PHE A 100 -10.56 -3.11 12.71
C PHE A 100 -11.85 -2.42 13.15
N LEU A 101 -11.82 -1.72 14.28
CA LEU A 101 -12.97 -0.93 14.74
C LEU A 101 -13.39 0.09 13.67
N GLY A 102 -12.45 0.84 13.10
CA GLY A 102 -12.72 1.80 12.04
C GLY A 102 -13.31 1.15 10.79
N THR A 103 -12.80 -0.01 10.40
CA THR A 103 -13.31 -0.77 9.24
C THR A 103 -14.76 -1.23 9.45
N MET A 104 -15.09 -1.74 10.63
CA MET A 104 -16.44 -2.19 10.96
C MET A 104 -17.39 -0.99 11.14
N SER A 105 -16.92 0.09 11.76
CA SER A 105 -17.70 1.32 11.91
C SER A 105 -18.07 1.92 10.56
N GLU A 106 -17.14 1.95 9.60
CA GLU A 106 -17.42 2.41 8.23
C GLU A 106 -18.52 1.58 7.56
N LEU A 107 -18.50 0.26 7.73
CA LEU A 107 -19.55 -0.62 7.21
C LEU A 107 -20.92 -0.30 7.84
N LEU A 108 -20.98 -0.16 9.15
CA LEU A 108 -22.23 0.14 9.86
C LEU A 108 -22.78 1.52 9.48
N CYS A 109 -21.95 2.56 9.45
CA CYS A 109 -22.35 3.90 9.00
C CYS A 109 -22.83 3.87 7.54
N ALA A 110 -22.15 3.13 6.66
CA ALA A 110 -22.57 3.02 5.27
C ALA A 110 -23.96 2.36 5.13
N ILE A 111 -24.28 1.36 5.97
CA ILE A 111 -25.60 0.74 6.01
C ILE A 111 -26.67 1.74 6.49
N GLU A 112 -26.42 2.46 7.59
CA GLU A 112 -27.34 3.47 8.12
C GLU A 112 -27.61 4.61 7.11
N GLU A 113 -26.54 5.08 6.46
CA GLU A 113 -26.59 6.17 5.49
C GLU A 113 -26.99 5.72 4.08
N GLN A 114 -27.24 4.43 3.87
CA GLN A 114 -27.61 3.82 2.58
C GLN A 114 -26.62 4.16 1.45
N ARG A 115 -25.33 4.22 1.75
CA ARG A 115 -24.26 4.48 0.80
C ARG A 115 -23.31 3.29 0.65
N GLN A 116 -22.44 3.34 -0.35
CA GLN A 116 -21.35 2.37 -0.47
C GLN A 116 -20.27 2.67 0.58
N PRO A 117 -19.77 1.64 1.30
CA PRO A 117 -18.63 1.83 2.19
C PRO A 117 -17.35 2.11 1.40
N TYR A 118 -16.47 2.96 1.93
CA TYR A 118 -15.17 3.27 1.31
C TYR A 118 -14.27 2.04 1.17
N ASN A 119 -14.40 1.07 2.07
CA ASN A 119 -13.67 -0.20 2.07
C ASN A 119 -14.43 -1.33 1.37
N SER A 120 -15.32 -1.01 0.44
CA SER A 120 -16.12 -2.01 -0.30
C SER A 120 -15.24 -2.95 -1.13
N ALA A 121 -15.73 -4.16 -1.36
CA ALA A 121 -15.09 -5.12 -2.26
C ALA A 121 -14.87 -4.53 -3.67
N ARG A 122 -15.80 -3.72 -4.17
CA ARG A 122 -15.69 -3.05 -5.48
C ARG A 122 -14.47 -2.11 -5.53
N HIS A 123 -14.24 -1.32 -4.49
CA HIS A 123 -13.06 -0.46 -4.42
C HIS A 123 -11.77 -1.29 -4.27
N ASN A 124 -11.84 -2.40 -3.56
CA ASN A 124 -10.68 -3.26 -3.35
C ASN A 124 -10.25 -4.04 -4.61
N LEU A 125 -11.13 -4.23 -5.59
CA LEU A 125 -10.75 -4.82 -6.87
C LEU A 125 -9.62 -4.05 -7.58
N ARG A 126 -9.56 -2.72 -7.41
CA ARG A 126 -8.48 -1.89 -7.95
C ARG A 126 -7.13 -2.23 -7.30
N SER A 127 -7.12 -2.43 -5.98
CA SER A 127 -5.92 -2.84 -5.24
C SER A 127 -5.50 -4.26 -5.59
N ALA A 128 -6.46 -5.18 -5.72
CA ALA A 128 -6.20 -6.55 -6.14
C ALA A 128 -5.60 -6.62 -7.56
N ALA A 129 -6.07 -5.77 -8.48
CA ALA A 129 -5.52 -5.70 -9.83
C ALA A 129 -4.05 -5.26 -9.84
N LEU A 130 -3.64 -4.36 -8.94
CA LEU A 130 -2.23 -3.99 -8.76
C LEU A 130 -1.39 -5.15 -8.23
N CYS A 131 -1.92 -5.90 -7.25
CA CYS A 131 -1.22 -7.08 -6.70
C CYS A 131 -1.01 -8.14 -7.79
N PHE A 132 -2.04 -8.45 -8.58
CA PHE A 132 -1.92 -9.42 -9.68
C PHE A 132 -0.94 -8.95 -10.75
N ALA A 133 -0.97 -7.68 -11.12
CA ALA A 133 -0.01 -7.12 -12.07
C ALA A 133 1.43 -7.15 -11.54
N ALA A 134 1.63 -6.92 -10.24
CA ALA A 134 2.95 -7.01 -9.62
C ALA A 134 3.50 -8.45 -9.60
N ILE A 135 2.65 -9.44 -9.31
CA ILE A 135 3.04 -10.86 -9.33
C ILE A 135 3.43 -11.25 -10.76
N GLU A 136 2.57 -10.99 -11.73
CA GLU A 136 2.83 -11.30 -13.15
C GLU A 136 4.09 -10.61 -13.66
N SER A 137 4.30 -9.35 -13.28
CA SER A 137 5.52 -8.62 -13.66
C SER A 137 6.78 -9.20 -13.03
N ALA A 138 6.70 -9.65 -11.77
CA ALA A 138 7.83 -10.29 -11.11
C ALA A 138 8.18 -11.65 -11.73
N ASP A 139 7.20 -12.38 -12.24
CA ASP A 139 7.36 -13.69 -12.84
C ASP A 139 7.82 -13.58 -14.31
N SER A 140 7.27 -12.66 -15.08
CA SER A 140 7.60 -12.46 -16.49
C SER A 140 8.87 -11.61 -16.71
N GLY A 141 9.20 -10.73 -15.77
CA GLY A 141 10.25 -9.71 -15.92
C GLY A 141 9.83 -8.49 -16.73
N ASP A 142 8.57 -8.41 -17.17
CA ASP A 142 8.02 -7.35 -18.02
C ASP A 142 7.04 -6.45 -17.25
N PRO A 143 6.87 -5.17 -17.66
CA PRO A 143 5.82 -4.32 -17.13
C PRO A 143 4.43 -4.80 -17.53
N VAL A 144 3.49 -4.74 -16.57
CA VAL A 144 2.11 -5.25 -16.73
C VAL A 144 1.09 -4.12 -16.54
N VAL A 145 0.06 -4.10 -17.37
CA VAL A 145 -1.09 -3.19 -17.22
C VAL A 145 -2.05 -3.76 -16.17
N PRO A 146 -2.38 -3.04 -15.10
CA PRO A 146 -3.31 -3.53 -14.08
C PRO A 146 -4.69 -3.88 -14.64
N GLY A 147 -5.24 -5.00 -14.18
CA GLY A 147 -6.55 -5.49 -14.62
C GLY A 147 -6.53 -6.38 -15.87
N THR A 148 -5.38 -6.59 -16.50
CA THR A 148 -5.23 -7.54 -17.63
C THR A 148 -4.98 -8.97 -17.17
N VAL A 149 -4.41 -9.15 -15.99
CA VAL A 149 -4.13 -10.47 -15.42
C VAL A 149 -5.43 -11.10 -14.91
N ARG A 150 -5.75 -12.29 -15.41
CA ARG A 150 -6.97 -13.03 -15.05
C ARG A 150 -6.69 -14.25 -14.16
N ARG A 151 -5.48 -14.76 -14.19
CA ARG A 151 -5.04 -15.91 -13.41
C ARG A 151 -3.56 -15.72 -13.06
N ILE A 152 -3.18 -16.16 -11.88
CA ILE A 152 -1.80 -16.32 -11.48
C ILE A 152 -1.44 -17.79 -11.68
N THR A 153 -0.36 -18.04 -12.38
CA THR A 153 0.18 -19.41 -12.52
C THR A 153 0.90 -19.77 -11.23
N PRO A 154 0.59 -20.92 -10.60
CA PRO A 154 1.20 -21.35 -9.34
C PRO A 154 2.68 -21.70 -9.50
#